data_0c834a8c189ee85155de4c776e920141
#
_entry.id   0c834a8c189ee85155de4c776e920141
#
_cell.length_a   1.000
_cell.length_b   1.000
_cell.length_c   1.000
_cell.angle_alpha   90.00
_cell.angle_beta   90.00
_cell.angle_gamma   90.00
#
_symmetry.space_group_name_H-M   'P 1'
#
loop_
_entity.id
_entity.type
_entity.pdbx_description
1 polymer ?
#
loop_
_entity_poly.entity_id
_entity_poly.type
_entity_poly.pdbx_seq_one_letter_code
_entity_poly.pdbx_strand_id
1 'polypeptide(L)'
;KAVLFAADLGHYVGDGHMPLHITRNYNGQYTGNSGIHSRYESTMINNYISQIVYEGEPVEVIDDVNQYVFGYLYQNYTYVDSVIAADDYAQSISGNYNSSAYKQALWQKSKSFTTHLFKEASHTLAELIYSAWVEAGQPPLSSASIFETTENVSPFQLQNQPNPVAESTKITYQLPTDDFVSLTMNNVSGQTISVIYEGYQIQGSYCIDWYAGNLAEGVYFLNLKTKTRHEVHKMVVAR
;
A
#
# COMPACT_ATOMS: atom_id res chain seq x y z
N LYS A 1 4.74 7.27 14.67
CA LYS A 1 4.43 8.58 14.01
C LYS A 1 5.06 8.65 12.63
N ALA A 2 6.38 8.38 12.45
CA ALA A 2 7.06 8.46 11.14
C ALA A 2 6.35 7.65 10.04
N VAL A 3 5.94 6.41 10.32
CA VAL A 3 5.22 5.56 9.35
C VAL A 3 3.89 6.17 8.90
N LEU A 4 3.15 6.83 9.80
CA LEU A 4 1.91 7.52 9.44
C LEU A 4 2.19 8.69 8.51
N PHE A 5 3.19 9.51 8.82
CA PHE A 5 3.57 10.63 7.93
C PHE A 5 4.09 10.15 6.57
N ALA A 6 4.82 9.02 6.54
CA ALA A 6 5.26 8.42 5.28
C ALA A 6 4.07 7.90 4.44
N ALA A 7 3.04 7.36 5.09
CA ALA A 7 1.81 6.94 4.40
C ALA A 7 1.04 8.13 3.83
N ASP A 8 0.87 9.21 4.63
CA ASP A 8 0.24 10.45 4.18
C ASP A 8 1.05 11.10 3.03
N LEU A 9 2.39 11.13 3.15
CA LEU A 9 3.26 11.61 2.09
C LEU A 9 3.07 10.81 0.81
N GLY A 10 2.99 9.48 0.91
CA GLY A 10 2.75 8.60 -0.24
C GLY A 10 1.45 8.92 -0.97
N HIS A 11 0.40 9.29 -0.24
CA HIS A 11 -0.87 9.73 -0.83
C HIS A 11 -0.68 11.03 -1.64
N TYR A 12 -0.09 12.07 -1.04
CA TYR A 12 0.12 13.36 -1.72
C TYR A 12 1.08 13.26 -2.91
N VAL A 13 2.13 12.42 -2.81
CA VAL A 13 3.03 12.16 -3.94
C VAL A 13 2.28 11.45 -5.07
N GLY A 14 1.45 10.46 -4.75
CA GLY A 14 0.58 9.80 -5.73
C GLY A 14 -0.36 10.78 -6.43
N ASP A 15 -1.03 11.63 -5.66
CA ASP A 15 -1.91 12.68 -6.20
C ASP A 15 -1.16 13.66 -7.10
N GLY A 16 0.06 14.06 -6.73
CA GLY A 16 0.89 14.96 -7.55
C GLY A 16 1.38 14.32 -8.85
N HIS A 17 1.37 12.98 -8.96
CA HIS A 17 1.69 12.23 -10.18
C HIS A 17 0.45 11.77 -10.95
N MET A 18 -0.74 12.14 -10.49
CA MET A 18 -1.99 11.91 -11.19
C MET A 18 -2.44 13.22 -11.88
N PRO A 19 -2.32 13.37 -13.20
CA PRO A 19 -2.59 14.63 -13.90
C PRO A 19 -3.97 15.22 -13.61
N LEU A 20 -4.97 14.38 -13.39
CA LEU A 20 -6.32 14.83 -13.11
C LEU A 20 -6.52 15.37 -11.69
N HIS A 21 -5.61 15.09 -10.74
CA HIS A 21 -5.66 15.66 -9.39
C HIS A 21 -5.11 17.09 -9.33
N ILE A 22 -4.30 17.51 -10.30
CA ILE A 22 -3.62 18.80 -10.31
C ILE A 22 -4.22 19.80 -11.32
N THR A 23 -5.43 19.54 -11.80
CA THR A 23 -6.17 20.40 -12.72
C THR A 23 -7.59 20.70 -12.25
N ARG A 24 -8.12 21.86 -12.65
CA ARG A 24 -9.55 22.18 -12.47
C ARG A 24 -10.47 21.28 -13.32
N ASN A 25 -9.96 20.75 -14.44
CA ASN A 25 -10.67 19.82 -15.31
C ASN A 25 -10.54 18.37 -14.86
N TYR A 26 -10.50 18.18 -13.54
CA TYR A 26 -10.19 16.89 -12.90
C TYR A 26 -11.06 15.71 -13.37
N ASN A 27 -12.28 15.97 -13.80
CA ASN A 27 -13.23 14.95 -14.26
C ASN A 27 -13.66 15.13 -15.73
N GLY A 28 -12.94 15.95 -16.51
CA GLY A 28 -13.23 16.22 -17.92
C GLY A 28 -14.47 17.08 -18.17
N GLN A 29 -15.00 17.75 -17.13
CA GLN A 29 -16.23 18.52 -17.18
C GLN A 29 -16.17 19.73 -18.10
N TYR A 30 -14.97 20.23 -18.41
CA TYR A 30 -14.77 21.38 -19.30
C TYR A 30 -14.41 20.99 -20.74
N THR A 31 -14.15 19.70 -21.00
CA THR A 31 -13.71 19.19 -22.30
C THR A 31 -14.67 18.19 -22.93
N GLY A 32 -15.77 17.86 -22.25
CA GLY A 32 -16.73 16.86 -22.74
C GLY A 32 -16.40 15.43 -22.32
N ASN A 33 -15.32 15.22 -21.58
CA ASN A 33 -14.82 13.91 -21.12
C ASN A 33 -15.37 13.51 -19.73
N SER A 34 -16.56 13.98 -19.37
CA SER A 34 -17.12 13.77 -18.03
C SER A 34 -16.99 12.31 -17.55
N GLY A 35 -16.47 12.12 -16.34
CA GLY A 35 -16.21 10.80 -15.75
C GLY A 35 -14.84 10.20 -16.09
N ILE A 36 -13.97 10.93 -16.81
CA ILE A 36 -12.63 10.44 -17.17
C ILE A 36 -11.78 10.11 -15.93
N HIS A 37 -11.95 10.82 -14.84
CA HIS A 37 -11.22 10.56 -13.61
C HIS A 37 -11.30 9.08 -13.21
N SER A 38 -12.49 8.58 -12.96
CA SER A 38 -12.70 7.18 -12.59
C SER A 38 -12.30 6.19 -13.71
N ARG A 39 -12.53 6.55 -14.99
CA ARG A 39 -12.17 5.69 -16.11
C ARG A 39 -10.66 5.53 -16.25
N TYR A 40 -9.91 6.61 -16.10
CA TYR A 40 -8.45 6.60 -16.21
C TYR A 40 -7.80 6.01 -14.95
N GLU A 41 -8.07 6.56 -13.79
CA GLU A 41 -7.39 6.22 -12.55
C GLU A 41 -7.77 4.83 -12.01
N SER A 42 -9.05 4.46 -12.06
CA SER A 42 -9.53 3.22 -11.46
C SER A 42 -9.77 2.14 -12.52
N THR A 43 -10.67 2.39 -13.48
CA THR A 43 -11.10 1.33 -14.40
C THR A 43 -9.97 0.87 -15.31
N MET A 44 -9.21 1.80 -15.89
CA MET A 44 -8.08 1.46 -16.77
C MET A 44 -6.95 0.82 -15.96
N ILE A 45 -6.53 1.45 -14.87
CA ILE A 45 -5.41 0.95 -14.06
C ILE A 45 -5.70 -0.46 -13.54
N ASN A 46 -6.89 -0.74 -13.00
CA ASN A 46 -7.25 -2.08 -12.53
C ASN A 46 -7.14 -3.16 -13.62
N ASN A 47 -7.34 -2.80 -14.88
CA ASN A 47 -7.20 -3.75 -16.00
C ASN A 47 -5.75 -3.96 -16.45
N TYR A 48 -4.86 -2.99 -16.23
CA TYR A 48 -3.53 -2.98 -16.84
C TYR A 48 -2.37 -2.80 -15.85
N ILE A 49 -2.63 -2.71 -14.56
CA ILE A 49 -1.59 -2.46 -13.54
C ILE A 49 -0.45 -3.48 -13.57
N SER A 50 -0.73 -4.73 -13.93
CA SER A 50 0.29 -5.78 -14.07
C SER A 50 1.33 -5.50 -15.17
N GLN A 51 1.07 -4.53 -16.05
CA GLN A 51 1.99 -4.09 -17.10
C GLN A 51 2.89 -2.93 -16.66
N ILE A 52 2.67 -2.39 -15.46
CA ILE A 52 3.49 -1.33 -14.86
C ILE A 52 4.49 -2.02 -13.94
N VAL A 53 5.74 -2.00 -14.32
CA VAL A 53 6.85 -2.60 -13.56
C VAL A 53 7.85 -1.51 -13.21
N TYR A 54 8.22 -1.44 -11.94
CA TYR A 54 9.27 -0.56 -11.44
C TYR A 54 10.39 -1.42 -10.82
N GLU A 55 11.60 -1.29 -11.36
CA GLU A 55 12.77 -2.07 -10.94
C GLU A 55 13.62 -1.34 -9.89
N GLY A 56 13.24 -0.11 -9.56
CA GLY A 56 13.99 0.78 -8.68
C GLY A 56 15.10 1.52 -9.43
N GLU A 57 15.39 2.72 -8.96
CA GLU A 57 16.48 3.56 -9.41
C GLU A 57 17.25 4.08 -8.19
N PRO A 58 18.55 4.46 -8.32
CA PRO A 58 19.29 5.05 -7.21
C PRO A 58 18.61 6.32 -6.71
N VAL A 59 18.40 6.42 -5.41
CA VAL A 59 17.80 7.60 -4.78
C VAL A 59 18.88 8.63 -4.41
N GLU A 60 18.57 9.90 -4.62
CA GLU A 60 19.44 11.03 -4.28
C GLU A 60 18.84 11.85 -3.15
N VAL A 61 19.68 12.65 -2.48
CA VAL A 61 19.20 13.59 -1.46
C VAL A 61 18.68 14.84 -2.16
N ILE A 62 17.48 15.25 -1.81
CA ILE A 62 16.84 16.45 -2.34
C ILE A 62 17.30 17.66 -1.51
N ASP A 63 18.01 18.59 -2.15
CA ASP A 63 18.50 19.81 -1.50
C ASP A 63 17.39 20.83 -1.21
N ASP A 64 16.46 21.01 -2.15
CA ASP A 64 15.30 21.92 -2.03
C ASP A 64 14.00 21.16 -2.32
N VAL A 65 13.37 20.69 -1.25
CA VAL A 65 12.11 19.94 -1.32
C VAL A 65 10.99 20.74 -1.96
N ASN A 66 10.92 22.06 -1.73
CA ASN A 66 9.88 22.88 -2.33
C ASN A 66 10.04 22.99 -3.84
N GLN A 67 11.25 23.29 -4.30
CA GLN A 67 11.56 23.35 -5.74
C GLN A 67 11.32 21.99 -6.41
N TYR A 68 11.71 20.91 -5.76
CA TYR A 68 11.50 19.54 -6.24
C TYR A 68 10.01 19.21 -6.40
N VAL A 69 9.20 19.46 -5.36
CA VAL A 69 7.75 19.19 -5.37
C VAL A 69 7.05 20.02 -6.43
N PHE A 70 7.27 21.33 -6.47
CA PHE A 70 6.66 22.18 -7.51
C PHE A 70 7.15 21.81 -8.91
N GLY A 71 8.41 21.38 -9.04
CA GLY A 71 9.00 20.94 -10.29
C GLY A 71 8.21 19.78 -10.91
N TYR A 72 8.00 18.68 -10.17
CA TYR A 72 7.25 17.56 -10.70
C TYR A 72 5.75 17.88 -10.88
N LEU A 73 5.14 18.71 -10.03
CA LEU A 73 3.74 19.12 -10.22
C LEU A 73 3.55 19.88 -11.54
N TYR A 74 4.42 20.83 -11.88
CA TYR A 74 4.36 21.55 -13.16
C TYR A 74 4.63 20.62 -14.35
N GLN A 75 5.59 19.71 -14.21
CA GLN A 75 5.88 18.75 -15.26
C GLN A 75 4.68 17.80 -15.50
N ASN A 76 4.10 17.28 -14.43
CA ASN A 76 2.98 16.32 -14.53
C ASN A 76 1.68 16.99 -15.02
N TYR A 77 1.50 18.29 -14.75
CA TYR A 77 0.40 19.06 -15.31
C TYR A 77 0.36 19.02 -16.85
N THR A 78 1.51 18.93 -17.51
CA THR A 78 1.57 18.85 -18.99
C THR A 78 0.89 17.60 -19.56
N TYR A 79 0.70 16.56 -18.74
CA TYR A 79 -0.01 15.33 -19.17
C TYR A 79 -1.53 15.43 -19.10
N VAL A 80 -2.12 16.49 -18.56
CA VAL A 80 -3.59 16.67 -18.50
C VAL A 80 -4.20 16.56 -19.88
N ASP A 81 -3.68 17.31 -20.86
CA ASP A 81 -4.17 17.29 -22.23
C ASP A 81 -3.94 15.93 -22.89
N SER A 82 -2.88 15.21 -22.51
CA SER A 82 -2.60 13.85 -23.01
C SER A 82 -3.62 12.84 -22.51
N VAL A 83 -4.07 12.96 -21.26
CA VAL A 83 -5.15 12.11 -20.71
C VAL A 83 -6.46 12.38 -21.43
N ILE A 84 -6.81 13.65 -21.64
CA ILE A 84 -8.03 14.04 -22.37
C ILE A 84 -7.99 13.53 -23.81
N ALA A 85 -6.88 13.73 -24.53
CA ALA A 85 -6.73 13.23 -25.89
C ALA A 85 -6.77 11.69 -25.98
N ALA A 86 -6.29 10.99 -24.97
CA ALA A 86 -6.39 9.53 -24.90
C ALA A 86 -7.83 9.06 -24.71
N ASP A 87 -8.62 9.77 -23.91
CA ASP A 87 -10.05 9.50 -23.74
C ASP A 87 -10.83 9.79 -25.02
N ASP A 88 -10.59 10.94 -25.69
CA ASP A 88 -11.22 11.27 -26.97
C ASP A 88 -10.97 10.19 -28.02
N TYR A 89 -9.73 9.72 -28.11
CA TYR A 89 -9.39 8.61 -28.99
C TYR A 89 -10.16 7.33 -28.62
N ALA A 90 -10.19 6.99 -27.34
CA ALA A 90 -10.89 5.79 -26.88
C ALA A 90 -12.40 5.88 -27.14
N GLN A 91 -13.01 7.06 -26.97
CA GLN A 91 -14.41 7.31 -27.31
C GLN A 91 -14.67 7.18 -28.80
N SER A 92 -13.74 7.58 -29.68
CA SER A 92 -13.86 7.40 -31.13
C SER A 92 -13.85 5.93 -31.55
N ILE A 93 -13.21 5.05 -30.76
CA ILE A 93 -13.19 3.60 -30.98
C ILE A 93 -14.47 2.95 -30.45
N SER A 94 -14.96 3.38 -29.28
CA SER A 94 -16.19 2.87 -28.70
C SER A 94 -16.82 3.90 -27.75
N GLY A 95 -18.07 4.26 -28.03
CA GLY A 95 -18.87 5.10 -27.11
C GLY A 95 -19.32 4.38 -25.82
N ASN A 96 -19.08 3.07 -25.72
CA ASN A 96 -19.36 2.30 -24.51
C ASN A 96 -18.10 2.22 -23.62
N TYR A 97 -18.04 3.04 -22.58
CA TYR A 97 -16.93 3.12 -21.63
C TYR A 97 -16.62 1.81 -20.89
N ASN A 98 -17.59 0.89 -20.81
CA ASN A 98 -17.40 -0.43 -20.17
C ASN A 98 -16.82 -1.48 -21.14
N SER A 99 -16.78 -1.20 -22.44
CA SER A 99 -16.30 -2.14 -23.45
C SER A 99 -14.79 -2.38 -23.32
N SER A 100 -14.35 -3.57 -23.68
CA SER A 100 -12.92 -3.90 -23.76
C SER A 100 -12.21 -3.03 -24.81
N ALA A 101 -12.90 -2.69 -25.91
CA ALA A 101 -12.36 -1.86 -26.98
C ALA A 101 -12.00 -0.45 -26.48
N TYR A 102 -12.91 0.19 -25.72
CA TYR A 102 -12.63 1.50 -25.12
C TYR A 102 -11.44 1.42 -24.14
N LYS A 103 -11.47 0.47 -23.20
CA LYS A 103 -10.42 0.32 -22.16
C LYS A 103 -9.05 0.06 -22.79
N GLN A 104 -9.00 -0.79 -23.81
CA GLN A 104 -7.77 -1.08 -24.54
C GLN A 104 -7.25 0.14 -25.30
N ALA A 105 -8.13 0.89 -25.96
CA ALA A 105 -7.77 2.10 -26.69
C ALA A 105 -7.23 3.19 -25.76
N LEU A 106 -7.89 3.41 -24.61
CA LEU A 106 -7.43 4.34 -23.58
C LEU A 106 -6.04 3.96 -23.08
N TRP A 107 -5.83 2.68 -22.72
CA TRP A 107 -4.53 2.17 -22.29
C TRP A 107 -3.46 2.33 -23.36
N GLN A 108 -3.72 1.93 -24.60
CA GLN A 108 -2.75 2.04 -25.70
C GLN A 108 -2.26 3.48 -25.91
N LYS A 109 -3.13 4.47 -25.74
CA LYS A 109 -2.77 5.88 -25.90
C LYS A 109 -2.10 6.49 -24.69
N SER A 110 -2.41 5.99 -23.48
CA SER A 110 -1.89 6.54 -22.24
C SER A 110 -0.72 5.74 -21.64
N LYS A 111 -0.50 4.48 -22.05
CA LYS A 111 0.45 3.55 -21.45
C LYS A 111 1.83 4.16 -21.19
N SER A 112 2.39 4.87 -22.16
CA SER A 112 3.76 5.39 -22.06
C SER A 112 3.90 6.38 -20.90
N PHE A 113 3.09 7.42 -20.90
CA PHE A 113 3.16 8.45 -19.86
C PHE A 113 2.57 7.96 -18.53
N THR A 114 1.55 7.11 -18.54
CA THR A 114 1.02 6.51 -17.31
C THR A 114 2.08 5.66 -16.60
N THR A 115 2.78 4.80 -17.35
CA THR A 115 3.87 3.99 -16.78
C THR A 115 4.99 4.87 -16.23
N HIS A 116 5.35 5.94 -16.93
CA HIS A 116 6.33 6.91 -16.47
C HIS A 116 5.88 7.56 -15.15
N LEU A 117 4.66 8.10 -15.09
CA LEU A 117 4.12 8.74 -13.88
C LEU A 117 4.09 7.82 -12.65
N PHE A 118 3.75 6.54 -12.82
CA PHE A 118 3.79 5.56 -11.72
C PHE A 118 5.20 5.28 -11.22
N LYS A 119 6.18 5.21 -12.14
CA LYS A 119 7.59 5.03 -11.80
C LYS A 119 8.12 6.25 -11.06
N GLU A 120 7.88 7.44 -11.59
CA GLU A 120 8.26 8.70 -10.97
C GLU A 120 7.63 8.88 -9.59
N ALA A 121 6.34 8.55 -9.41
CA ALA A 121 5.70 8.61 -8.11
C ALA A 121 6.41 7.73 -7.07
N SER A 122 6.78 6.51 -7.47
CA SER A 122 7.48 5.57 -6.60
C SER A 122 8.90 6.07 -6.27
N HIS A 123 9.60 6.61 -7.25
CA HIS A 123 10.95 7.15 -7.09
C HIS A 123 10.95 8.43 -6.24
N THR A 124 10.07 9.38 -6.55
CA THR A 124 9.87 10.62 -5.78
C THR A 124 9.59 10.34 -4.29
N LEU A 125 8.72 9.37 -4.01
CA LEU A 125 8.44 9.00 -2.63
C LEU A 125 9.68 8.45 -1.92
N ALA A 126 10.46 7.61 -2.61
CA ALA A 126 11.70 7.06 -2.06
C ALA A 126 12.73 8.15 -1.77
N GLU A 127 12.91 9.11 -2.67
CA GLU A 127 13.83 10.23 -2.48
C GLU A 127 13.42 11.17 -1.35
N LEU A 128 12.12 11.49 -1.24
CA LEU A 128 11.60 12.33 -0.14
C LEU A 128 11.79 11.65 1.22
N ILE A 129 11.51 10.34 1.32
CA ILE A 129 11.73 9.57 2.56
C ILE A 129 13.22 9.49 2.87
N TYR A 130 14.06 9.23 1.86
CA TYR A 130 15.51 9.14 2.01
C TYR A 130 16.11 10.48 2.47
N SER A 131 15.69 11.59 1.86
CA SER A 131 16.14 12.93 2.24
C SER A 131 15.77 13.28 3.67
N ALA A 132 14.53 12.97 4.09
CA ALA A 132 14.10 13.16 5.47
C ALA A 132 14.91 12.29 6.46
N TRP A 133 15.28 11.07 6.08
CA TRP A 133 16.11 10.20 6.90
C TRP A 133 17.55 10.73 7.01
N VAL A 134 18.12 11.26 5.93
CA VAL A 134 19.44 11.90 5.94
C VAL A 134 19.43 13.15 6.80
N GLU A 135 18.42 14.03 6.66
CA GLU A 135 18.25 15.25 7.46
C GLU A 135 18.10 14.92 8.96
N ALA A 136 17.47 13.81 9.29
CA ALA A 136 17.36 13.32 10.68
C ALA A 136 18.66 12.76 11.24
N GLY A 137 19.79 12.82 10.52
CA GLY A 137 21.09 12.32 10.95
C GLY A 137 21.26 10.82 10.78
N GLN A 138 20.55 10.22 9.83
CA GLN A 138 20.66 8.80 9.48
C GLN A 138 20.45 7.86 10.67
N PRO A 139 19.36 7.99 11.43
CA PRO A 139 19.13 7.12 12.57
C PRO A 139 19.16 5.65 12.15
N PRO A 140 19.68 4.73 12.98
CA PRO A 140 19.78 3.33 12.63
C PRO A 140 18.38 2.76 12.35
N LEU A 141 18.22 2.07 11.21
CA LEU A 141 16.96 1.43 10.79
C LEU A 141 16.59 0.20 11.64
N SER A 142 17.44 -0.18 12.59
CA SER A 142 17.23 -1.32 13.51
C SER A 142 15.99 -1.22 14.41
N SER A 143 15.30 -0.07 14.42
CA SER A 143 14.00 0.09 15.11
C SER A 143 12.79 0.03 14.16
N ALA A 144 12.99 -0.05 12.85
CA ALA A 144 11.96 -0.26 11.87
C ALA A 144 12.12 -1.67 11.31
N SER A 145 11.51 -2.64 11.96
CA SER A 145 11.36 -3.98 11.37
C SER A 145 10.47 -3.89 10.14
N ILE A 146 11.06 -3.49 9.01
CA ILE A 146 10.49 -3.71 7.70
C ILE A 146 11.14 -5.01 7.21
N PHE A 147 10.33 -5.96 6.91
CA PHE A 147 10.58 -7.28 6.40
C PHE A 147 11.76 -7.35 5.40
N GLU A 148 12.98 -7.56 5.88
CA GLU A 148 13.99 -8.20 5.07
C GLU A 148 13.73 -9.71 5.13
N THR A 149 13.47 -10.30 3.98
CA THR A 149 13.49 -11.75 3.76
C THR A 149 14.94 -12.25 3.78
N THR A 150 15.58 -12.15 4.91
CA THR A 150 16.62 -13.05 5.35
C THR A 150 16.00 -13.85 6.48
N GLU A 151 16.19 -15.14 6.49
CA GLU A 151 15.66 -16.10 7.47
C GLU A 151 16.04 -15.72 8.92
N ASN A 152 15.49 -14.60 9.41
CA ASN A 152 15.42 -14.32 10.82
C ASN A 152 14.11 -14.92 11.30
N VAL A 153 14.20 -16.19 11.67
CA VAL A 153 13.13 -16.86 12.41
C VAL A 153 12.79 -15.94 13.58
N SER A 154 11.60 -15.33 13.53
CA SER A 154 11.12 -14.52 14.64
C SER A 154 11.25 -15.33 15.93
N PRO A 155 11.77 -14.76 17.02
CA PRO A 155 11.90 -15.49 18.28
C PRO A 155 10.57 -16.00 18.81
N PHE A 156 9.44 -15.40 18.39
CA PHE A 156 8.10 -15.89 18.74
C PHE A 156 7.53 -16.85 17.75
N GLN A 157 7.95 -16.84 16.48
CA GLN A 157 7.41 -17.70 15.41
C GLN A 157 5.87 -17.69 15.38
N LEU A 158 5.26 -16.50 15.58
CA LEU A 158 3.82 -16.36 15.56
C LEU A 158 3.26 -16.66 14.18
N GLN A 159 2.38 -17.66 14.10
CA GLN A 159 1.74 -18.06 12.85
C GLN A 159 0.36 -18.65 13.10
N ASN A 160 -0.44 -18.76 12.04
CA ASN A 160 -1.68 -19.51 12.08
C ASN A 160 -1.82 -20.42 10.87
N GLN A 161 -2.38 -21.61 11.08
CA GLN A 161 -2.59 -22.59 10.02
C GLN A 161 -3.92 -23.36 10.25
N PRO A 162 -4.82 -23.45 9.23
CA PRO A 162 -4.68 -22.86 7.89
C PRO A 162 -4.77 -21.33 7.87
N ASN A 163 -4.16 -20.71 6.85
CA ASN A 163 -4.31 -19.31 6.49
C ASN A 163 -4.34 -19.24 4.95
N PRO A 164 -5.45 -18.92 4.28
CA PRO A 164 -6.71 -18.38 4.83
C PRO A 164 -7.48 -19.34 5.76
N VAL A 165 -8.24 -18.72 6.68
CA VAL A 165 -9.11 -19.39 7.66
C VAL A 165 -10.53 -19.45 7.11
N ALA A 166 -11.12 -20.63 7.01
CA ALA A 166 -12.53 -20.80 6.68
C ALA A 166 -13.40 -20.82 7.95
N GLU A 167 -13.19 -21.77 8.83
CA GLU A 167 -13.96 -21.94 10.08
C GLU A 167 -13.06 -21.83 11.31
N SER A 168 -11.90 -22.47 11.30
CA SER A 168 -10.97 -22.52 12.43
C SER A 168 -9.53 -22.52 11.97
N THR A 169 -8.62 -22.13 12.85
CA THR A 169 -7.18 -22.16 12.64
C THR A 169 -6.46 -22.44 13.97
N LYS A 170 -5.26 -22.99 13.88
CA LYS A 170 -4.36 -23.14 15.02
C LYS A 170 -3.39 -21.96 15.01
N ILE A 171 -3.39 -21.20 16.09
CA ILE A 171 -2.44 -20.11 16.32
C ILE A 171 -1.30 -20.68 17.15
N THR A 172 -0.08 -20.61 16.63
CA THR A 172 1.11 -21.13 17.31
C THR A 172 2.13 -20.00 17.51
N TYR A 173 2.83 -20.07 18.63
CA TYR A 173 3.94 -19.16 18.93
C TYR A 173 4.92 -19.77 19.94
N GLN A 174 6.13 -19.20 20.04
CA GLN A 174 7.15 -19.59 21.00
C GLN A 174 7.49 -18.42 21.92
N LEU A 175 7.66 -18.72 23.21
CA LEU A 175 8.19 -17.76 24.17
C LEU A 175 9.63 -18.15 24.52
N PRO A 176 10.61 -17.28 24.24
CA PRO A 176 12.02 -17.54 24.54
C PRO A 176 12.34 -17.41 26.03
N THR A 177 11.51 -16.73 26.79
CA THR A 177 11.64 -16.51 28.25
C THR A 177 10.26 -16.36 28.87
N ASP A 178 10.18 -16.58 30.18
CA ASP A 178 8.96 -16.33 30.95
C ASP A 178 8.56 -14.85 30.85
N ASP A 179 7.31 -14.57 30.47
CA ASP A 179 6.83 -13.19 30.35
C ASP A 179 5.31 -13.08 30.50
N PHE A 180 4.82 -11.86 30.68
CA PHE A 180 3.40 -11.55 30.53
C PHE A 180 3.07 -11.39 29.04
N VAL A 181 2.12 -12.18 28.55
CA VAL A 181 1.75 -12.27 27.15
C VAL A 181 0.37 -11.69 26.96
N SER A 182 0.21 -10.85 25.95
CA SER A 182 -1.06 -10.40 25.40
C SER A 182 -1.12 -10.77 23.93
N LEU A 183 -2.01 -11.70 23.56
CA LEU A 183 -2.29 -12.09 22.19
C LEU A 183 -3.67 -11.59 21.81
N THR A 184 -3.72 -10.63 20.89
CA THR A 184 -4.97 -10.01 20.43
C THR A 184 -5.12 -10.14 18.93
N MET A 185 -6.36 -10.03 18.45
CA MET A 185 -6.68 -9.92 17.04
C MET A 185 -7.26 -8.53 16.76
N ASN A 186 -6.73 -7.89 15.73
CA ASN A 186 -7.12 -6.55 15.32
C ASN A 186 -7.60 -6.55 13.87
N ASN A 187 -8.51 -5.62 13.53
CA ASN A 187 -8.87 -5.34 12.14
C ASN A 187 -7.84 -4.43 11.46
N VAL A 188 -8.06 -4.14 10.17
CA VAL A 188 -7.19 -3.25 9.37
C VAL A 188 -7.11 -1.81 9.89
N SER A 189 -8.07 -1.36 10.67
CA SER A 189 -8.07 -0.04 11.34
C SER A 189 -7.33 -0.04 12.68
N GLY A 190 -6.73 -1.18 13.09
CA GLY A 190 -6.02 -1.33 14.35
C GLY A 190 -6.91 -1.54 15.57
N GLN A 191 -8.22 -1.63 15.39
CA GLN A 191 -9.17 -1.89 16.48
C GLN A 191 -9.08 -3.34 16.91
N THR A 192 -8.98 -3.59 18.22
CA THR A 192 -8.99 -4.94 18.79
C THR A 192 -10.39 -5.55 18.66
N ILE A 193 -10.49 -6.66 17.97
CA ILE A 193 -11.72 -7.42 17.75
C ILE A 193 -11.86 -8.52 18.79
N SER A 194 -10.74 -9.14 19.19
CA SER A 194 -10.74 -10.22 20.19
C SER A 194 -9.45 -10.23 20.97
N VAL A 195 -9.55 -10.50 22.27
CA VAL A 195 -8.42 -10.91 23.11
C VAL A 195 -8.40 -12.43 23.12
N ILE A 196 -7.36 -13.03 22.53
CA ILE A 196 -7.23 -14.49 22.37
C ILE A 196 -6.60 -15.07 23.64
N TYR A 197 -5.59 -14.40 24.19
CA TYR A 197 -4.95 -14.77 25.45
C TYR A 197 -4.38 -13.53 26.13
N GLU A 198 -4.49 -13.48 27.45
CA GLU A 198 -3.82 -12.48 28.29
C GLU A 198 -3.42 -13.11 29.62
N GLY A 199 -2.14 -13.10 29.95
CA GLY A 199 -1.63 -13.66 31.19
C GLY A 199 -0.14 -13.95 31.20
N TYR A 200 0.37 -14.42 32.35
CA TYR A 200 1.76 -14.85 32.50
C TYR A 200 1.96 -16.26 31.95
N GLN A 201 2.99 -16.42 31.13
CA GLN A 201 3.38 -17.72 30.56
C GLN A 201 4.87 -17.98 30.77
N ILE A 202 5.21 -19.24 31.01
CA ILE A 202 6.60 -19.69 31.09
C ILE A 202 7.19 -19.85 29.69
N GLN A 203 8.51 -19.93 29.59
CA GLN A 203 9.21 -20.28 28.35
C GLN A 203 8.64 -21.55 27.74
N GLY A 204 8.36 -21.54 26.43
CA GLY A 204 7.83 -22.73 25.73
C GLY A 204 7.11 -22.43 24.43
N SER A 205 6.58 -23.51 23.83
CA SER A 205 5.77 -23.43 22.61
C SER A 205 4.29 -23.53 22.97
N TYR A 206 3.48 -22.68 22.36
CA TYR A 206 2.06 -22.57 22.61
C TYR A 206 1.26 -22.82 21.34
N CYS A 207 0.10 -23.46 21.49
CA CYS A 207 -0.84 -23.72 20.41
C CYS A 207 -2.26 -23.44 20.91
N ILE A 208 -3.00 -22.59 20.22
CA ILE A 208 -4.37 -22.22 20.57
C ILE A 208 -5.27 -22.54 19.37
N ASP A 209 -6.29 -23.37 19.59
CA ASP A 209 -7.34 -23.57 18.61
C ASP A 209 -8.29 -22.37 18.65
N TRP A 210 -8.43 -21.70 17.50
CA TRP A 210 -9.23 -20.51 17.39
C TRP A 210 -10.27 -20.62 16.28
N TYR A 211 -11.50 -20.14 16.53
CA TYR A 211 -12.63 -20.21 15.61
C TYR A 211 -12.96 -18.83 15.08
N ALA A 212 -13.07 -18.70 13.76
CA ALA A 212 -13.45 -17.46 13.09
C ALA A 212 -14.90 -17.04 13.38
N GLY A 213 -15.76 -17.98 13.75
CA GLY A 213 -17.13 -17.70 14.12
C GLY A 213 -17.88 -16.90 13.07
N ASN A 214 -18.46 -15.75 13.51
CA ASN A 214 -19.21 -14.83 12.65
C ASN A 214 -18.35 -13.66 12.12
N LEU A 215 -17.01 -13.76 12.15
CA LEU A 215 -16.16 -12.72 11.57
C LEU A 215 -16.44 -12.58 10.07
N ALA A 216 -16.45 -11.34 9.60
CA ALA A 216 -16.54 -11.06 8.18
C ALA A 216 -15.28 -11.56 7.46
N GLU A 217 -15.43 -11.93 6.19
CA GLU A 217 -14.27 -12.18 5.33
C GLU A 217 -13.39 -10.94 5.24
N GLY A 218 -12.09 -11.12 5.28
CA GLY A 218 -11.15 -10.00 5.26
C GLY A 218 -9.80 -10.30 5.89
N VAL A 219 -9.02 -9.23 6.03
CA VAL A 219 -7.68 -9.27 6.63
C VAL A 219 -7.75 -8.83 8.08
N TYR A 220 -7.10 -9.62 8.93
CA TYR A 220 -6.95 -9.38 10.36
C TYR A 220 -5.48 -9.51 10.75
N PHE A 221 -5.11 -8.99 11.91
CA PHE A 221 -3.75 -9.05 12.43
C PHE A 221 -3.75 -9.66 13.82
N LEU A 222 -3.01 -10.74 13.98
CA LEU A 222 -2.66 -11.29 15.30
C LEU A 222 -1.51 -10.47 15.86
N ASN A 223 -1.68 -9.94 17.07
CA ASN A 223 -0.69 -9.13 17.76
C ASN A 223 -0.27 -9.86 19.02
N LEU A 224 0.97 -10.31 19.07
CA LEU A 224 1.59 -10.93 20.25
C LEU A 224 2.50 -9.92 20.91
N LYS A 225 2.20 -9.52 22.14
CA LYS A 225 2.98 -8.56 22.93
C LYS A 225 3.47 -9.19 24.22
N THR A 226 4.71 -8.89 24.55
CA THR A 226 5.30 -9.12 25.88
C THR A 226 5.84 -7.78 26.43
N LYS A 227 6.48 -7.78 27.59
CA LYS A 227 7.08 -6.56 28.15
C LYS A 227 8.15 -5.95 27.25
N THR A 228 8.87 -6.78 26.50
CA THR A 228 10.06 -6.39 25.75
C THR A 228 9.92 -6.49 24.25
N ARG A 229 8.88 -7.20 23.75
CA ARG A 229 8.74 -7.52 22.33
C ARG A 229 7.30 -7.44 21.85
N HIS A 230 7.17 -7.20 20.55
CA HIS A 230 5.89 -7.19 19.86
C HIS A 230 6.06 -7.84 18.47
N GLU A 231 5.18 -8.77 18.14
CA GLU A 231 5.11 -9.42 16.84
C GLU A 231 3.70 -9.34 16.27
N VAL A 232 3.60 -9.15 14.96
CA VAL A 232 2.33 -9.05 14.24
C VAL A 232 2.34 -10.08 13.11
N HIS A 233 1.29 -10.89 13.04
CA HIS A 233 1.09 -11.85 11.96
C HIS A 233 -0.22 -11.57 11.22
N LYS A 234 -0.18 -11.59 9.88
CA LYS A 234 -1.35 -11.38 9.02
C LYS A 234 -2.17 -12.65 8.93
N MET A 235 -3.45 -12.57 9.26
CA MET A 235 -4.44 -13.62 9.11
C MET A 235 -5.52 -13.21 8.12
N VAL A 236 -5.89 -14.10 7.21
CA VAL A 236 -6.96 -13.89 6.23
C VAL A 236 -8.12 -14.80 6.56
N VAL A 237 -9.33 -14.25 6.67
CA VAL A 237 -10.58 -15.01 6.78
C VAL A 237 -11.24 -15.06 5.41
N ALA A 238 -11.47 -16.26 4.88
CA ALA A 238 -12.14 -16.52 3.60
C ALA A 238 -12.97 -17.80 3.71
N ARG A 239 -14.19 -17.77 3.22
CA ARG A 239 -15.17 -18.91 3.26
C ARG A 239 -15.61 -19.28 1.87
#